data_c6119fd9591519523e2288f1a161ed6d
#
_entry.id   c6119fd9591519523e2288f1a161ed6d
#
_cell.length_a   1.000
_cell.length_b   1.000
_cell.length_c   1.000
_cell.angle_alpha   90.00
_cell.angle_beta   90.00
_cell.angle_gamma   90.00
#
_symmetry.space_group_name_H-M   'P 1'
#
loop_
_entity.id
_entity.type
_entity.pdbx_description
1 polymer ?
#
loop_
_entity_poly.entity_id
_entity_poly.type
_entity_poly.pdbx_seq_one_letter_code
_entity_poly.pdbx_strand_id
1 'polypeptide(L)'
;MAYRRHAHSDTLNVGWQNLYFVAGHFFRLPENIVKSFYFWRIIMRVIFAGTPDFAAAALRAIAEAGFEIPLVLTQPDRPKGRGMQLQASPVKQTALDLGLHVAQPEKLRNNTEALAMLRDVNADVMVVAAYGLILPPEVLDTPKYGCLNIHASLLPRWRGAAPIQRAIEAGDAETGVCIMQMDAGLDTGAVVSKHRYTIQTTDTANEVHDELMKLGAMAIVSDLQELARSGSLKATPQPENGVTYAQKLSKEEAQINWQEPAELITRKIRAFNPVPTAWTNWQGKPMKIWQAHFVAQSGAVGEVLAANSDGIVVACGNGAICITELQASGSKRMTVQAFLAGREMTVGEVFE
;
A
#
# COMPACT_ATOMS: atom_id res chain seq x y z
N MET A 1 11.89 -39.26 -66.98
CA MET A 1 11.13 -40.26 -66.22
C MET A 1 10.80 -39.67 -64.85
N ALA A 2 9.55 -39.35 -64.61
CA ALA A 2 9.06 -38.68 -63.37
C ALA A 2 8.69 -39.75 -62.36
N TYR A 3 9.04 -39.51 -61.06
CA TYR A 3 8.42 -40.18 -59.94
C TYR A 3 7.97 -39.13 -58.94
N ARG A 4 6.65 -38.84 -58.94
CA ARG A 4 5.97 -38.12 -57.87
C ARG A 4 5.82 -39.07 -56.70
N ARG A 5 6.27 -38.66 -55.49
CA ARG A 5 5.81 -39.23 -54.22
C ARG A 5 4.93 -38.22 -53.53
N HIS A 6 3.67 -38.58 -53.32
CA HIS A 6 2.73 -37.91 -52.43
C HIS A 6 3.20 -38.13 -51.00
N ALA A 7 3.42 -37.06 -50.28
CA ALA A 7 3.55 -37.11 -48.84
C ALA A 7 2.18 -36.71 -48.24
N HIS A 8 1.54 -37.66 -47.57
CA HIS A 8 0.41 -37.39 -46.70
C HIS A 8 0.92 -36.61 -45.48
N SER A 9 0.33 -35.45 -45.29
CA SER A 9 0.51 -34.64 -44.07
C SER A 9 -0.47 -35.15 -43.01
N ASP A 10 -0.01 -36.10 -42.20
CA ASP A 10 -0.69 -36.39 -40.95
C ASP A 10 -0.23 -35.32 -39.92
N THR A 11 -1.09 -34.33 -39.76
CA THR A 11 -1.00 -33.36 -38.66
C THR A 11 -1.31 -34.08 -37.36
N LEU A 12 -0.30 -34.53 -36.65
CA LEU A 12 -0.39 -34.93 -35.24
C LEU A 12 -0.68 -33.69 -34.41
N ASN A 13 -1.95 -33.53 -34.08
CA ASN A 13 -2.41 -32.56 -33.09
C ASN A 13 -2.04 -33.06 -31.68
N VAL A 14 -0.78 -32.85 -31.29
CA VAL A 14 -0.30 -33.18 -29.96
C VAL A 14 -0.66 -32.04 -29.04
N GLY A 15 -1.75 -32.21 -28.26
CA GLY A 15 -2.15 -31.29 -27.22
C GLY A 15 -1.01 -31.10 -26.20
N TRP A 16 -0.55 -29.87 -26.08
CA TRP A 16 0.47 -29.42 -25.12
C TRP A 16 -0.01 -29.35 -23.66
N GLN A 17 -1.03 -30.11 -23.30
CA GLN A 17 -1.54 -30.19 -21.95
C GLN A 17 -0.83 -31.32 -21.21
N ASN A 18 -0.13 -31.00 -20.11
CA ASN A 18 0.51 -31.93 -19.14
C ASN A 18 2.02 -32.21 -19.32
N LEU A 19 2.80 -31.29 -19.86
CA LEU A 19 4.28 -31.38 -19.81
C LEU A 19 4.82 -30.48 -18.70
N TYR A 20 5.55 -31.07 -17.73
CA TYR A 20 6.21 -30.34 -16.65
C TYR A 20 7.72 -30.44 -16.78
N PHE A 21 8.43 -29.30 -16.59
CA PHE A 21 9.89 -29.24 -16.67
C PHE A 21 10.47 -29.15 -15.26
N VAL A 22 11.20 -30.18 -14.83
CA VAL A 22 11.91 -30.19 -13.54
C VAL A 22 13.32 -30.75 -13.75
N ALA A 23 14.31 -30.00 -13.28
CA ALA A 23 15.73 -30.41 -13.30
C ALA A 23 16.28 -30.89 -14.68
N GLY A 24 15.86 -30.20 -15.77
CA GLY A 24 16.39 -30.51 -17.10
C GLY A 24 15.71 -31.67 -17.85
N HIS A 25 14.62 -32.23 -17.31
CA HIS A 25 13.91 -33.33 -17.95
C HIS A 25 12.41 -33.03 -18.05
N PHE A 26 11.78 -33.49 -19.16
CA PHE A 26 10.32 -33.44 -19.33
C PHE A 26 9.72 -34.75 -18.81
N PHE A 27 8.78 -34.62 -17.88
CA PHE A 27 8.00 -35.74 -17.34
C PHE A 27 6.54 -35.59 -17.71
N ARG A 28 5.96 -36.69 -18.21
CA ARG A 28 4.52 -36.80 -18.35
C ARG A 28 3.96 -37.45 -17.10
N LEU A 29 3.27 -36.65 -16.27
CA LEU A 29 2.62 -37.20 -15.10
C LEU A 29 1.40 -38.07 -15.52
N PRO A 30 1.16 -39.20 -14.86
CA PRO A 30 -0.05 -39.99 -15.07
C PRO A 30 -1.31 -39.15 -14.83
N GLU A 31 -2.35 -39.36 -15.63
CA GLU A 31 -3.61 -38.59 -15.56
C GLU A 31 -4.27 -38.59 -14.18
N ASN A 32 -4.10 -39.66 -13.40
CA ASN A 32 -4.60 -39.77 -12.04
C ASN A 32 -3.84 -38.86 -11.07
N ILE A 33 -2.54 -38.61 -11.30
CA ILE A 33 -1.75 -37.65 -10.53
C ILE A 33 -2.10 -36.23 -10.95
N VAL A 34 -2.23 -35.95 -12.24
CA VAL A 34 -2.68 -34.66 -12.75
C VAL A 34 -4.07 -34.32 -12.24
N LYS A 35 -5.00 -35.31 -12.26
CA LYS A 35 -6.33 -35.17 -11.66
C LYS A 35 -6.28 -34.94 -10.15
N SER A 36 -5.33 -35.55 -9.44
CA SER A 36 -5.12 -35.33 -8.01
C SER A 36 -4.62 -33.91 -7.73
N PHE A 37 -3.77 -33.32 -8.55
CA PHE A 37 -3.38 -31.90 -8.43
C PHE A 37 -4.53 -30.94 -8.78
N TYR A 38 -5.44 -31.30 -9.70
CA TYR A 38 -6.64 -30.51 -10.01
C TYR A 38 -7.77 -30.73 -8.99
N PHE A 39 -7.79 -31.85 -8.26
CA PHE A 39 -8.86 -32.17 -7.30
C PHE A 39 -8.79 -31.37 -5.98
N TRP A 40 -7.66 -30.66 -5.72
CA TRP A 40 -7.51 -29.77 -4.56
C TRP A 40 -7.67 -28.28 -4.93
N ARG A 41 -8.41 -27.99 -5.98
CA ARG A 41 -8.90 -26.64 -6.18
C ARG A 41 -10.00 -26.40 -5.13
N ILE A 42 -9.58 -26.10 -3.90
CA ILE A 42 -10.50 -25.58 -2.89
C ILE A 42 -10.98 -24.25 -3.47
N ILE A 43 -12.21 -24.24 -3.97
CA ILE A 43 -12.84 -23.03 -4.51
C ILE A 43 -13.26 -22.21 -3.29
N MET A 44 -12.28 -21.56 -2.65
CA MET A 44 -12.57 -20.59 -1.60
C MET A 44 -13.08 -19.31 -2.26
N ARG A 45 -14.23 -18.85 -1.82
CA ARG A 45 -14.91 -17.66 -2.31
C ARG A 45 -14.53 -16.46 -1.46
N VAL A 46 -13.86 -15.49 -2.07
CA VAL A 46 -13.31 -14.30 -1.39
C VAL A 46 -14.08 -13.07 -1.83
N ILE A 47 -14.74 -12.36 -0.93
CA ILE A 47 -15.13 -10.98 -1.16
C ILE A 47 -13.90 -10.11 -0.94
N PHE A 48 -13.61 -9.20 -1.86
CA PHE A 48 -12.52 -8.23 -1.67
C PHE A 48 -13.08 -6.83 -1.44
N ALA A 49 -12.53 -6.09 -0.47
CA ALA A 49 -12.92 -4.71 -0.18
C ALA A 49 -11.67 -3.82 -0.07
N GLY A 50 -11.53 -2.83 -0.95
CA GLY A 50 -10.37 -1.96 -0.96
C GLY A 50 -10.52 -0.77 -1.91
N THR A 51 -9.57 0.17 -1.86
CA THR A 51 -9.66 1.39 -2.69
C THR A 51 -8.34 1.76 -3.38
N PRO A 52 -7.19 2.00 -2.70
CA PRO A 52 -5.96 2.50 -3.31
C PRO A 52 -5.12 1.38 -3.96
N ASP A 53 -3.97 1.78 -4.52
CA ASP A 53 -3.01 0.89 -5.16
C ASP A 53 -2.54 -0.23 -4.23
N PHE A 54 -2.35 0.05 -2.95
CA PHE A 54 -2.04 -0.94 -1.91
C PHE A 54 -3.03 -2.11 -1.91
N ALA A 55 -4.31 -1.81 -2.01
CA ALA A 55 -5.38 -2.82 -2.07
C ALA A 55 -5.45 -3.50 -3.45
N ALA A 56 -5.23 -2.75 -4.52
CA ALA A 56 -5.26 -3.28 -5.89
C ALA A 56 -4.21 -4.38 -6.12
N ALA A 57 -3.01 -4.22 -5.54
CA ALA A 57 -1.96 -5.25 -5.59
C ALA A 57 -2.39 -6.54 -4.89
N ALA A 58 -3.02 -6.45 -3.73
CA ALA A 58 -3.54 -7.62 -3.01
C ALA A 58 -4.69 -8.30 -3.79
N LEU A 59 -5.61 -7.53 -4.38
CA LEU A 59 -6.68 -8.06 -5.23
C LEU A 59 -6.10 -8.87 -6.40
N ARG A 60 -5.12 -8.32 -7.10
CA ARG A 60 -4.45 -8.99 -8.22
C ARG A 60 -3.78 -10.28 -7.76
N ALA A 61 -3.03 -10.25 -6.67
CA ALA A 61 -2.34 -11.43 -6.14
C ALA A 61 -3.32 -12.55 -5.73
N ILE A 62 -4.46 -12.21 -5.13
CA ILE A 62 -5.52 -13.18 -4.76
C ILE A 62 -6.12 -13.81 -6.04
N ALA A 63 -6.39 -13.00 -7.08
CA ALA A 63 -6.92 -13.50 -8.35
C ALA A 63 -5.91 -14.41 -9.06
N GLU A 64 -4.63 -14.01 -9.14
CA GLU A 64 -3.54 -14.79 -9.74
C GLU A 64 -3.27 -16.11 -8.99
N ALA A 65 -3.50 -16.13 -7.68
CA ALA A 65 -3.45 -17.35 -6.88
C ALA A 65 -4.62 -18.32 -7.13
N GLY A 66 -5.62 -17.91 -7.92
CA GLY A 66 -6.72 -18.74 -8.39
C GLY A 66 -7.90 -18.85 -7.44
N PHE A 67 -8.03 -17.95 -6.47
CA PHE A 67 -9.24 -17.83 -5.64
C PHE A 67 -10.41 -17.30 -6.46
N GLU A 68 -11.63 -17.74 -6.13
CA GLU A 68 -12.86 -17.18 -6.71
C GLU A 68 -13.16 -15.85 -6.02
N ILE A 69 -13.31 -14.77 -6.81
CA ILE A 69 -13.63 -13.43 -6.29
C ILE A 69 -14.97 -13.00 -6.90
N PRO A 70 -16.09 -13.42 -6.31
CA PRO A 70 -17.42 -13.13 -6.86
C PRO A 70 -17.83 -11.66 -6.70
N LEU A 71 -17.21 -10.92 -5.79
CA LEU A 71 -17.57 -9.53 -5.53
C LEU A 71 -16.35 -8.72 -5.05
N VAL A 72 -16.19 -7.54 -5.64
CA VAL A 72 -15.21 -6.53 -5.22
C VAL A 72 -15.95 -5.28 -4.77
N LEU A 73 -15.70 -4.85 -3.54
CA LEU A 73 -16.19 -3.59 -2.98
C LEU A 73 -15.12 -2.52 -3.07
N THR A 74 -15.48 -1.33 -3.53
CA THR A 74 -14.58 -0.17 -3.53
C THR A 74 -15.36 1.12 -3.32
N GLN A 75 -14.67 2.20 -2.97
CA GLN A 75 -15.29 3.53 -2.83
C GLN A 75 -15.87 4.01 -4.16
N PRO A 76 -16.95 4.80 -4.14
CA PRO A 76 -17.46 5.47 -5.34
C PRO A 76 -16.38 6.26 -6.07
N ASP A 77 -16.52 6.38 -7.38
CA ASP A 77 -15.66 7.21 -8.21
C ASP A 77 -15.67 8.64 -7.70
N ARG A 78 -14.50 9.27 -7.63
CA ARG A 78 -14.38 10.63 -7.12
C ARG A 78 -13.70 11.55 -8.12
N PRO A 79 -14.08 12.83 -8.15
CA PRO A 79 -13.38 13.82 -8.94
C PRO A 79 -11.90 13.91 -8.56
N LYS A 80 -10.99 13.82 -9.53
CA LYS A 80 -9.52 13.88 -9.31
C LYS A 80 -8.85 14.73 -10.38
N GLY A 81 -7.74 15.38 -10.02
CA GLY A 81 -6.90 16.14 -10.93
C GLY A 81 -7.45 17.50 -11.36
N ARG A 82 -6.70 18.17 -12.27
CA ARG A 82 -7.13 19.43 -12.88
C ARG A 82 -8.29 19.14 -13.83
N GLY A 83 -9.48 19.65 -13.56
CA GLY A 83 -10.69 19.40 -14.35
C GLY A 83 -11.71 18.51 -13.66
N MET A 84 -11.43 18.02 -12.45
CA MET A 84 -12.40 17.32 -11.58
C MET A 84 -13.18 16.20 -12.29
N GLN A 85 -12.55 15.45 -13.18
CA GLN A 85 -13.16 14.29 -13.82
C GLN A 85 -13.29 13.14 -12.85
N LEU A 86 -14.42 12.44 -12.90
CA LEU A 86 -14.62 11.22 -12.12
C LEU A 86 -13.59 10.17 -12.53
N GLN A 87 -12.84 9.68 -11.56
CA GLN A 87 -11.85 8.62 -11.77
C GLN A 87 -12.21 7.40 -10.94
N ALA A 88 -12.11 6.24 -11.59
CA ALA A 88 -12.20 4.95 -10.93
C ALA A 88 -11.07 4.79 -9.90
N SER A 89 -11.37 4.09 -8.81
CA SER A 89 -10.33 3.69 -7.87
C SER A 89 -9.37 2.69 -8.51
N PRO A 90 -8.11 2.58 -8.04
CA PRO A 90 -7.17 1.53 -8.49
C PRO A 90 -7.77 0.12 -8.36
N VAL A 91 -8.48 -0.16 -7.26
CA VAL A 91 -9.19 -1.45 -7.08
C VAL A 91 -10.28 -1.66 -8.14
N LYS A 92 -11.10 -0.64 -8.46
CA LYS A 92 -12.11 -0.74 -9.52
C LYS A 92 -11.46 -1.05 -10.85
N GLN A 93 -10.41 -0.31 -11.22
CA GLN A 93 -9.70 -0.54 -12.47
C GLN A 93 -9.16 -1.98 -12.55
N THR A 94 -8.47 -2.43 -11.52
CA THR A 94 -7.95 -3.81 -11.44
C THR A 94 -9.06 -4.85 -11.53
N ALA A 95 -10.19 -4.63 -10.84
CA ALA A 95 -11.32 -5.56 -10.89
C ALA A 95 -11.94 -5.65 -12.29
N LEU A 96 -12.09 -4.52 -12.99
CA LEU A 96 -12.59 -4.49 -14.38
C LEU A 96 -11.62 -5.17 -15.32
N ASP A 97 -10.30 -4.94 -15.20
CA ASP A 97 -9.27 -5.60 -16.01
C ASP A 97 -9.29 -7.13 -15.84
N LEU A 98 -9.67 -7.60 -14.64
CA LEU A 98 -9.80 -9.02 -14.30
C LEU A 98 -11.19 -9.60 -14.61
N GLY A 99 -12.13 -8.79 -15.10
CA GLY A 99 -13.51 -9.20 -15.38
C GLY A 99 -14.35 -9.52 -14.13
N LEU A 100 -14.02 -8.93 -12.98
CA LEU A 100 -14.68 -9.16 -11.70
C LEU A 100 -15.87 -8.21 -11.51
N HIS A 101 -16.88 -8.68 -10.77
CA HIS A 101 -18.04 -7.87 -10.42
C HIS A 101 -17.69 -6.83 -9.35
N VAL A 102 -18.01 -5.55 -9.61
CA VAL A 102 -17.70 -4.41 -8.74
C VAL A 102 -18.98 -3.79 -8.18
N ALA A 103 -19.00 -3.52 -6.88
CA ALA A 103 -20.01 -2.71 -6.23
C ALA A 103 -19.37 -1.54 -5.45
N GLN A 104 -20.05 -0.40 -5.46
CA GLN A 104 -19.56 0.87 -4.90
C GLN A 104 -20.57 1.47 -3.91
N PRO A 105 -20.89 0.78 -2.80
CA PRO A 105 -21.79 1.34 -1.81
C PRO A 105 -21.18 2.57 -1.13
N GLU A 106 -21.95 3.65 -0.98
CA GLU A 106 -21.50 4.85 -0.26
C GLU A 106 -21.31 4.60 1.24
N LYS A 107 -22.06 3.64 1.79
CA LYS A 107 -21.99 3.19 3.18
C LYS A 107 -22.43 1.73 3.29
N LEU A 108 -21.93 1.03 4.30
CA LEU A 108 -22.39 -0.32 4.65
C LEU A 108 -23.35 -0.32 5.83
N ARG A 109 -23.15 0.63 6.76
CA ARG A 109 -24.01 0.74 7.95
C ARG A 109 -25.44 1.13 7.57
N ASN A 110 -26.43 0.39 8.08
CA ASN A 110 -27.87 0.57 7.79
C ASN A 110 -28.16 0.53 6.27
N ASN A 111 -27.46 -0.31 5.53
CA ASN A 111 -27.66 -0.52 4.10
C ASN A 111 -28.10 -1.98 3.86
N THR A 112 -29.43 -2.20 3.86
CA THR A 112 -30.03 -3.52 3.71
C THR A 112 -29.75 -4.15 2.34
N GLU A 113 -29.65 -3.34 1.29
CA GLU A 113 -29.33 -3.78 -0.07
C GLU A 113 -27.89 -4.31 -0.16
N ALA A 114 -26.93 -3.53 0.36
CA ALA A 114 -25.54 -3.97 0.41
C ALA A 114 -25.38 -5.25 1.26
N LEU A 115 -26.08 -5.34 2.38
CA LEU A 115 -26.02 -6.53 3.23
C LEU A 115 -26.64 -7.76 2.55
N ALA A 116 -27.76 -7.60 1.83
CA ALA A 116 -28.37 -8.67 1.04
C ALA A 116 -27.40 -9.15 -0.04
N MET A 117 -26.81 -8.23 -0.82
CA MET A 117 -25.80 -8.56 -1.83
C MET A 117 -24.62 -9.35 -1.25
N LEU A 118 -24.10 -8.97 -0.08
CA LEU A 118 -22.99 -9.67 0.58
C LEU A 118 -23.40 -11.10 1.00
N ARG A 119 -24.61 -11.30 1.51
CA ARG A 119 -25.15 -12.61 1.90
C ARG A 119 -25.39 -13.51 0.69
N ASP A 120 -25.92 -12.97 -0.40
CA ASP A 120 -26.21 -13.72 -1.63
C ASP A 120 -24.93 -14.28 -2.27
N VAL A 121 -23.80 -13.60 -2.09
CA VAL A 121 -22.47 -14.07 -2.53
C VAL A 121 -22.08 -15.37 -1.82
N ASN A 122 -22.51 -15.60 -0.58
CA ASN A 122 -22.12 -16.75 0.23
C ASN A 122 -20.60 -17.00 0.24
N ALA A 123 -19.86 -15.96 0.62
CA ALA A 123 -18.41 -15.99 0.64
C ALA A 123 -17.84 -16.75 1.84
N ASP A 124 -16.69 -17.39 1.65
CA ASP A 124 -15.96 -18.01 2.76
C ASP A 124 -15.28 -16.97 3.64
N VAL A 125 -14.67 -15.95 3.03
CA VAL A 125 -13.92 -14.91 3.74
C VAL A 125 -14.04 -13.58 3.00
N MET A 126 -13.96 -12.47 3.73
CA MET A 126 -13.76 -11.14 3.13
C MET A 126 -12.34 -10.66 3.42
N VAL A 127 -11.64 -10.19 2.39
CA VAL A 127 -10.34 -9.52 2.52
C VAL A 127 -10.53 -8.03 2.40
N VAL A 128 -10.03 -7.28 3.36
CA VAL A 128 -10.14 -5.82 3.44
C VAL A 128 -8.74 -5.19 3.40
N ALA A 129 -8.56 -4.18 2.57
CA ALA A 129 -7.32 -3.40 2.53
C ALA A 129 -7.63 -1.94 2.20
N ALA A 130 -7.38 -1.03 3.13
CA ALA A 130 -7.59 0.41 2.95
C ALA A 130 -8.92 0.76 2.24
N TYR A 131 -10.01 0.13 2.66
CA TYR A 131 -11.33 0.29 2.03
C TYR A 131 -11.95 1.66 2.30
N GLY A 132 -11.77 2.17 3.52
CA GLY A 132 -12.22 3.51 3.91
C GLY A 132 -13.68 3.61 4.34
N LEU A 133 -14.41 2.50 4.47
CA LEU A 133 -15.71 2.43 5.12
C LEU A 133 -15.63 1.59 6.39
N ILE A 134 -16.44 1.95 7.38
CA ILE A 134 -16.63 1.14 8.58
C ILE A 134 -17.48 -0.08 8.21
N LEU A 135 -17.02 -1.27 8.59
CA LEU A 135 -17.77 -2.53 8.47
C LEU A 135 -18.54 -2.74 9.78
N PRO A 136 -19.88 -2.66 9.75
CA PRO A 136 -20.67 -2.93 10.93
C PRO A 136 -20.67 -4.45 11.25
N PRO A 137 -21.04 -4.86 12.51
CA PRO A 137 -20.98 -6.25 12.92
C PRO A 137 -21.71 -7.21 11.97
N GLU A 138 -22.89 -6.81 11.46
CA GLU A 138 -23.65 -7.62 10.51
C GLU A 138 -22.93 -7.91 9.20
N VAL A 139 -21.96 -7.06 8.80
CA VAL A 139 -21.09 -7.27 7.63
C VAL A 139 -19.88 -8.13 8.02
N LEU A 140 -19.29 -7.87 9.20
CA LEU A 140 -18.14 -8.64 9.70
C LEU A 140 -18.49 -10.14 9.87
N ASP A 141 -19.73 -10.43 10.28
CA ASP A 141 -20.22 -11.79 10.54
C ASP A 141 -20.80 -12.48 9.28
N THR A 142 -20.88 -11.80 8.14
CA THR A 142 -21.46 -12.36 6.92
C THR A 142 -20.60 -13.47 6.30
N PRO A 143 -19.28 -13.33 6.12
CA PRO A 143 -18.47 -14.42 5.56
C PRO A 143 -18.25 -15.53 6.60
N LYS A 144 -18.20 -16.78 6.14
CA LYS A 144 -18.04 -17.97 6.99
C LYS A 144 -16.86 -17.88 7.96
N TYR A 145 -15.72 -17.36 7.50
CA TYR A 145 -14.50 -17.18 8.30
C TYR A 145 -14.27 -15.71 8.68
N GLY A 146 -15.30 -14.86 8.57
CA GLY A 146 -15.25 -13.43 8.89
C GLY A 146 -14.39 -12.62 7.92
N CYS A 147 -13.83 -11.53 8.42
CA CYS A 147 -13.09 -10.56 7.61
C CYS A 147 -11.62 -10.51 8.04
N LEU A 148 -10.70 -10.57 7.08
CA LEU A 148 -9.26 -10.37 7.26
C LEU A 148 -8.86 -8.99 6.76
N ASN A 149 -8.10 -8.24 7.54
CA ASN A 149 -7.55 -6.94 7.12
C ASN A 149 -6.05 -7.03 6.88
N ILE A 150 -5.60 -6.41 5.78
CA ILE A 150 -4.18 -6.19 5.50
C ILE A 150 -3.81 -4.84 6.10
N HIS A 151 -3.19 -4.84 7.28
CA HIS A 151 -2.83 -3.63 8.00
C HIS A 151 -1.34 -3.32 7.89
N ALA A 152 -1.02 -2.09 7.48
CA ALA A 152 0.34 -1.68 7.15
C ALA A 152 1.15 -1.23 8.40
N SER A 153 1.13 -2.04 9.46
CA SER A 153 1.99 -1.88 10.64
C SER A 153 2.22 -3.20 11.38
N LEU A 154 3.14 -3.19 12.33
CA LEU A 154 3.37 -4.28 13.29
C LEU A 154 2.48 -4.08 14.52
N LEU A 155 1.19 -4.45 14.41
CA LEU A 155 0.24 -4.36 15.52
C LEU A 155 0.76 -5.01 16.82
N PRO A 156 0.48 -4.42 17.99
CA PRO A 156 -0.52 -3.39 18.29
C PRO A 156 -0.07 -1.95 18.03
N ARG A 157 1.15 -1.72 17.52
CA ARG A 157 1.63 -0.38 17.22
C ARG A 157 0.99 0.15 15.93
N TRP A 158 0.59 1.43 15.95
CA TRP A 158 0.05 2.16 14.82
C TRP A 158 -1.30 1.63 14.29
N ARG A 159 -2.26 1.39 15.19
CA ARG A 159 -3.67 1.22 14.81
C ARG A 159 -4.19 2.50 14.15
N GLY A 160 -4.95 2.40 13.07
CA GLY A 160 -5.61 3.54 12.42
C GLY A 160 -5.14 3.84 10.99
N ALA A 161 -5.26 5.12 10.58
CA ALA A 161 -5.34 5.48 9.17
C ALA A 161 -3.99 5.71 8.45
N ALA A 162 -2.90 6.05 9.18
CA ALA A 162 -1.63 6.45 8.58
C ALA A 162 -0.41 5.75 9.21
N PRO A 163 -0.41 4.40 9.36
CA PRO A 163 0.60 3.68 10.10
C PRO A 163 2.02 3.84 9.52
N ILE A 164 2.16 3.85 8.20
CA ILE A 164 3.46 3.99 7.51
C ILE A 164 4.11 5.33 7.86
N GLN A 165 3.35 6.42 7.70
CA GLN A 165 3.86 7.76 7.96
C GLN A 165 4.24 7.95 9.43
N ARG A 166 3.41 7.47 10.35
CA ARG A 166 3.67 7.59 11.78
C ARG A 166 4.88 6.77 12.24
N ALA A 167 5.13 5.61 11.64
CA ALA A 167 6.32 4.82 11.92
C ALA A 167 7.62 5.56 11.52
N ILE A 168 7.65 6.15 10.33
CA ILE A 168 8.79 6.92 9.84
C ILE A 168 8.99 8.20 10.68
N GLU A 169 7.92 8.95 10.93
CA GLU A 169 7.95 10.20 11.73
C GLU A 169 8.49 9.94 13.14
N ALA A 170 8.02 8.86 13.78
CA ALA A 170 8.50 8.45 15.10
C ALA A 170 9.97 7.97 15.11
N GLY A 171 10.51 7.61 13.94
CA GLY A 171 11.86 7.08 13.82
C GLY A 171 11.95 5.60 14.20
N ASP A 172 10.87 4.84 13.98
CA ASP A 172 10.89 3.40 14.16
C ASP A 172 11.95 2.77 13.24
N ALA A 173 12.70 1.81 13.76
CA ALA A 173 13.70 1.09 12.97
C ALA A 173 13.07 0.06 12.04
N GLU A 174 11.87 -0.40 12.37
CA GLU A 174 11.11 -1.39 11.58
C GLU A 174 9.62 -1.04 11.55
N THR A 175 8.97 -1.47 10.50
CA THR A 175 7.52 -1.52 10.34
C THR A 175 7.15 -2.86 9.71
N GLY A 176 5.98 -2.99 9.11
CA GLY A 176 5.61 -4.22 8.43
C GLY A 176 4.14 -4.29 8.08
N VAL A 177 3.70 -5.50 7.81
CA VAL A 177 2.29 -5.81 7.55
C VAL A 177 1.82 -6.87 8.53
N CYS A 178 0.63 -6.66 9.09
CA CYS A 178 -0.13 -7.68 9.80
C CYS A 178 -1.36 -8.07 8.98
N ILE A 179 -1.59 -9.39 8.85
CA ILE A 179 -2.92 -9.89 8.51
C ILE A 179 -3.64 -10.13 9.82
N MET A 180 -4.79 -9.51 10.00
CA MET A 180 -5.56 -9.59 11.24
C MET A 180 -7.02 -9.95 10.98
N GLN A 181 -7.61 -10.69 11.90
CA GLN A 181 -9.05 -10.91 11.95
C GLN A 181 -9.72 -9.60 12.39
N MET A 182 -10.69 -9.12 11.63
CA MET A 182 -11.39 -7.88 12.00
C MET A 182 -12.42 -8.12 13.09
N ASP A 183 -12.55 -7.14 13.96
CA ASP A 183 -13.61 -7.01 14.97
C ASP A 183 -14.26 -5.62 14.87
N ALA A 184 -15.13 -5.29 15.81
CA ALA A 184 -15.84 -3.99 15.82
C ALA A 184 -14.95 -2.81 16.24
N GLY A 185 -13.74 -3.06 16.75
CA GLY A 185 -12.79 -2.04 17.17
C GLY A 185 -11.91 -1.52 16.03
N LEU A 186 -11.19 -0.43 16.30
CA LEU A 186 -10.26 0.12 15.34
C LEU A 186 -8.95 -0.68 15.40
N ASP A 187 -8.76 -1.60 14.45
CA ASP A 187 -7.58 -2.45 14.29
C ASP A 187 -7.19 -3.20 15.59
N THR A 188 -8.20 -3.66 16.35
CA THR A 188 -8.05 -4.35 17.64
C THR A 188 -8.02 -5.86 17.53
N GLY A 189 -8.46 -6.41 16.43
CA GLY A 189 -8.63 -7.83 16.22
C GLY A 189 -7.34 -8.64 16.28
N ALA A 190 -7.49 -9.95 16.46
CA ALA A 190 -6.36 -10.85 16.61
C ALA A 190 -5.50 -10.96 15.35
N VAL A 191 -4.19 -11.01 15.52
CA VAL A 191 -3.22 -11.06 14.42
C VAL A 191 -3.00 -12.52 13.97
N VAL A 192 -3.20 -12.76 12.67
CA VAL A 192 -2.97 -14.04 11.99
C VAL A 192 -1.49 -14.20 11.64
N SER A 193 -0.91 -13.22 10.95
CA SER A 193 0.50 -13.24 10.54
C SER A 193 1.13 -11.84 10.63
N LYS A 194 2.47 -11.80 10.77
CA LYS A 194 3.27 -10.56 10.82
C LYS A 194 4.46 -10.68 9.90
N HIS A 195 4.64 -9.68 9.05
CA HIS A 195 5.75 -9.58 8.10
C HIS A 195 6.50 -8.26 8.32
N ARG A 196 7.79 -8.35 8.61
CA ARG A 196 8.61 -7.19 9.01
C ARG A 196 9.32 -6.56 7.82
N TYR A 197 9.50 -5.26 7.89
CA TYR A 197 10.31 -4.46 6.99
C TYR A 197 11.20 -3.53 7.79
N THR A 198 12.50 -3.51 7.52
CA THR A 198 13.46 -2.58 8.14
C THR A 198 13.43 -1.26 7.39
N ILE A 199 13.06 -0.18 8.10
CA ILE A 199 13.01 1.18 7.51
C ILE A 199 14.44 1.68 7.31
N GLN A 200 14.81 1.97 6.07
CA GLN A 200 16.12 2.55 5.76
C GLN A 200 16.15 4.04 6.11
N THR A 201 17.33 4.56 6.39
CA THR A 201 17.50 5.98 6.76
C THR A 201 17.09 6.96 5.65
N THR A 202 17.01 6.49 4.43
CA THR A 202 16.61 7.27 3.24
C THR A 202 15.17 7.03 2.81
N ASP A 203 14.50 5.99 3.35
CA ASP A 203 13.15 5.65 2.91
C ASP A 203 12.16 6.78 3.18
N THR A 204 11.39 7.13 2.16
CA THR A 204 10.18 7.94 2.30
C THR A 204 8.97 7.05 2.53
N ALA A 205 7.83 7.66 2.84
CA ALA A 205 6.58 6.91 2.98
C ALA A 205 6.18 6.21 1.66
N ASN A 206 6.61 6.72 0.51
CA ASN A 206 6.34 6.05 -0.77
C ASN A 206 7.12 4.74 -0.92
N GLU A 207 8.44 4.74 -0.66
CA GLU A 207 9.24 3.51 -0.74
C GLU A 207 8.75 2.46 0.25
N VAL A 208 8.49 2.86 1.50
CA VAL A 208 7.94 1.95 2.51
C VAL A 208 6.57 1.41 2.09
N HIS A 209 5.69 2.28 1.57
CA HIS A 209 4.37 1.86 1.05
C HIS A 209 4.52 0.79 -0.04
N ASP A 210 5.42 0.97 -1.00
CA ASP A 210 5.57 0.06 -2.13
C ASP A 210 6.13 -1.31 -1.67
N GLU A 211 7.01 -1.34 -0.68
CA GLU A 211 7.50 -2.59 -0.09
C GLU A 211 6.42 -3.28 0.75
N LEU A 212 5.68 -2.54 1.58
CA LEU A 212 4.58 -3.12 2.38
C LEU A 212 3.41 -3.58 1.51
N MET A 213 3.17 -2.96 0.37
CA MET A 213 2.20 -3.39 -0.64
C MET A 213 2.54 -4.80 -1.16
N LYS A 214 3.81 -5.05 -1.51
CA LYS A 214 4.28 -6.38 -1.95
C LYS A 214 4.17 -7.41 -0.82
N LEU A 215 4.64 -7.06 0.38
CA LEU A 215 4.56 -7.93 1.55
C LEU A 215 3.11 -8.29 1.90
N GLY A 216 2.20 -7.31 1.88
CA GLY A 216 0.79 -7.52 2.17
C GLY A 216 0.09 -8.43 1.16
N ALA A 217 0.41 -8.25 -0.13
CA ALA A 217 -0.11 -9.10 -1.19
C ALA A 217 0.36 -10.57 -1.05
N MET A 218 1.63 -10.79 -0.73
CA MET A 218 2.16 -12.14 -0.48
C MET A 218 1.57 -12.75 0.80
N ALA A 219 1.50 -11.98 1.87
CA ALA A 219 1.01 -12.43 3.16
C ALA A 219 -0.44 -12.91 3.09
N ILE A 220 -1.32 -12.11 2.49
CA ILE A 220 -2.75 -12.49 2.41
C ILE A 220 -2.96 -13.73 1.56
N VAL A 221 -2.22 -13.92 0.46
CA VAL A 221 -2.30 -15.13 -0.37
C VAL A 221 -1.87 -16.35 0.44
N SER A 222 -0.76 -16.25 1.19
CA SER A 222 -0.28 -17.34 2.05
C SER A 222 -1.31 -17.73 3.11
N ASP A 223 -1.90 -16.74 3.78
CA ASP A 223 -2.89 -16.98 4.84
C ASP A 223 -4.22 -17.53 4.27
N LEU A 224 -4.65 -17.09 3.08
CA LEU A 224 -5.81 -17.66 2.40
C LEU A 224 -5.56 -19.11 1.95
N GLN A 225 -4.38 -19.44 1.48
CA GLN A 225 -3.98 -20.82 1.14
C GLN A 225 -3.99 -21.72 2.38
N GLU A 226 -3.49 -21.23 3.51
CA GLU A 226 -3.54 -21.96 4.79
C GLU A 226 -4.98 -22.13 5.27
N LEU A 227 -5.82 -21.08 5.20
CA LEU A 227 -7.23 -21.15 5.53
C LEU A 227 -7.96 -22.18 4.67
N ALA A 228 -7.69 -22.17 3.37
CA ALA A 228 -8.27 -23.12 2.41
C ALA A 228 -7.88 -24.58 2.73
N ARG A 229 -6.62 -24.78 3.16
CA ARG A 229 -6.07 -26.10 3.47
C ARG A 229 -6.56 -26.67 4.81
N SER A 230 -6.59 -25.83 5.84
CA SER A 230 -6.85 -26.26 7.24
C SER A 230 -8.28 -26.00 7.73
N GLY A 231 -9.04 -25.16 7.02
CA GLY A 231 -10.37 -24.70 7.45
C GLY A 231 -10.35 -23.75 8.64
N SER A 232 -9.17 -23.30 9.09
CA SER A 232 -9.04 -22.35 10.21
C SER A 232 -7.71 -21.59 10.13
N LEU A 233 -7.65 -20.41 10.75
CA LEU A 233 -6.42 -19.65 10.96
C LEU A 233 -6.15 -19.51 12.46
N LYS A 234 -4.89 -19.67 12.84
CA LYS A 234 -4.46 -19.32 14.19
C LYS A 234 -4.29 -17.82 14.26
N ALA A 235 -5.10 -17.16 15.05
CA ALA A 235 -4.97 -15.74 15.32
C ALA A 235 -4.60 -15.52 16.80
N THR A 236 -3.63 -14.64 17.04
CA THR A 236 -3.13 -14.32 18.39
C THR A 236 -3.70 -12.96 18.80
N PRO A 237 -4.38 -12.86 19.95
CA PRO A 237 -4.83 -11.59 20.49
C PRO A 237 -3.69 -10.58 20.59
N GLN A 238 -3.97 -9.33 20.28
CA GLN A 238 -2.97 -8.28 20.43
C GLN A 238 -2.70 -8.02 21.90
N PRO A 239 -1.42 -7.83 22.30
CA PRO A 239 -1.09 -7.43 23.67
C PRO A 239 -1.63 -6.03 23.97
N GLU A 240 -1.95 -5.75 25.22
CA GLU A 240 -2.36 -4.42 25.68
C GLU A 240 -1.19 -3.43 25.69
N ASN A 241 0.02 -3.92 25.99
CA ASN A 241 1.23 -3.11 25.96
C ASN A 241 1.68 -2.80 24.53
N GLY A 242 2.17 -1.58 24.30
CA GLY A 242 2.68 -1.15 23.00
C GLY A 242 1.62 -0.66 22.02
N VAL A 243 0.36 -0.53 22.45
CA VAL A 243 -0.71 0.06 21.63
C VAL A 243 -0.40 1.53 21.37
N THR A 244 -0.36 1.90 20.08
CA THR A 244 -0.29 3.30 19.64
C THR A 244 -1.25 3.51 18.48
N TYR A 245 -1.59 4.77 18.22
CA TYR A 245 -2.57 5.14 17.20
C TYR A 245 -1.95 6.00 16.10
N ALA A 246 -2.23 5.66 14.86
CA ALA A 246 -1.83 6.37 13.66
C ALA A 246 -2.98 7.21 13.12
N GLN A 247 -3.10 8.43 13.66
CA GLN A 247 -4.14 9.38 13.22
C GLN A 247 -3.93 9.77 11.77
N LYS A 248 -5.05 10.06 11.09
CA LYS A 248 -5.04 10.57 9.71
C LYS A 248 -4.20 11.85 9.64
N LEU A 249 -3.41 11.96 8.57
CA LEU A 249 -2.57 13.14 8.33
C LEU A 249 -3.40 14.34 7.91
N SER A 250 -2.99 15.52 8.38
CA SER A 250 -3.52 16.81 7.96
C SER A 250 -2.49 17.61 7.16
N LYS A 251 -2.98 18.67 6.47
CA LYS A 251 -2.07 19.57 5.74
C LYS A 251 -1.33 20.51 6.69
N GLU A 252 -1.98 20.84 7.79
CA GLU A 252 -1.49 21.77 8.80
C GLU A 252 -0.28 21.19 9.52
N GLU A 253 -0.32 19.91 9.91
CA GLU A 253 0.80 19.25 10.58
C GLU A 253 2.02 19.05 9.66
N ALA A 254 1.85 19.19 8.34
CA ALA A 254 2.95 19.12 7.37
C ALA A 254 3.79 20.38 7.33
N GLN A 255 3.40 21.46 7.99
CA GLN A 255 4.25 22.63 8.14
C GLN A 255 5.48 22.27 8.96
N ILE A 256 6.65 22.67 8.46
CA ILE A 256 7.92 22.48 9.16
C ILE A 256 7.98 23.48 10.32
N ASN A 257 8.22 22.97 11.52
CA ASN A 257 8.56 23.78 12.67
C ASN A 257 10.09 23.79 12.81
N TRP A 258 10.72 24.86 12.41
CA TRP A 258 12.18 24.99 12.45
C TRP A 258 12.79 24.97 13.84
N GLN A 259 11.98 25.14 14.91
CA GLN A 259 12.40 24.97 16.30
C GLN A 259 12.68 23.50 16.67
N GLU A 260 12.19 22.57 15.89
CA GLU A 260 12.44 21.15 16.10
C GLU A 260 13.88 20.76 15.75
N PRO A 261 14.45 19.70 16.33
CA PRO A 261 15.70 19.12 15.90
C PRO A 261 15.69 18.71 14.43
N ALA A 262 16.80 18.90 13.74
CA ALA A 262 16.97 18.58 12.31
C ALA A 262 16.61 17.12 11.98
N GLU A 263 16.90 16.19 12.92
CA GLU A 263 16.51 14.77 12.75
C GLU A 263 15.01 14.58 12.68
N LEU A 264 14.21 15.27 13.51
CA LEU A 264 12.76 15.19 13.49
C LEU A 264 12.20 15.80 12.22
N ILE A 265 12.76 16.94 11.77
CA ILE A 265 12.36 17.58 10.53
C ILE A 265 12.65 16.68 9.32
N THR A 266 13.80 16.02 9.27
CA THR A 266 14.13 15.09 8.18
C THR A 266 13.22 13.87 8.18
N ARG A 267 12.86 13.34 9.35
CA ARG A 267 11.86 12.25 9.46
C ARG A 267 10.49 12.71 8.97
N LYS A 268 10.02 13.90 9.35
CA LYS A 268 8.77 14.48 8.88
C LYS A 268 8.75 14.64 7.36
N ILE A 269 9.83 15.16 6.76
CA ILE A 269 9.94 15.30 5.30
C ILE A 269 9.80 13.94 4.61
N ARG A 270 10.47 12.89 5.10
CA ARG A 270 10.38 11.54 4.56
C ARG A 270 9.00 10.91 4.79
N ALA A 271 8.46 11.04 5.99
CA ALA A 271 7.15 10.50 6.37
C ALA A 271 6.01 11.10 5.54
N PHE A 272 6.11 12.37 5.17
CA PHE A 272 5.06 13.08 4.44
C PHE A 272 5.28 13.14 2.92
N ASN A 273 6.30 12.46 2.43
CA ASN A 273 6.56 12.34 1.00
C ASN A 273 5.89 11.04 0.44
N PRO A 274 4.94 11.12 -0.51
CA PRO A 274 4.57 12.30 -1.29
C PRO A 274 3.40 13.13 -0.72
N VAL A 275 2.67 12.65 0.27
CA VAL A 275 1.45 13.28 0.77
C VAL A 275 1.44 13.29 2.29
N PRO A 276 1.13 14.45 2.92
CA PRO A 276 0.71 15.73 2.35
C PRO A 276 1.84 16.58 1.76
N THR A 277 3.08 16.20 1.86
CA THR A 277 4.34 16.88 1.56
C THR A 277 4.67 17.94 2.61
N ALA A 278 5.81 17.82 3.28
CA ALA A 278 6.28 18.83 4.22
C ALA A 278 6.48 20.19 3.52
N TRP A 279 6.13 21.27 4.20
CA TRP A 279 6.20 22.61 3.61
C TRP A 279 6.58 23.66 4.64
N THR A 280 7.10 24.79 4.15
CA THR A 280 7.45 25.98 4.92
C THR A 280 7.08 27.23 4.13
N ASN A 281 7.17 28.41 4.73
CA ASN A 281 7.08 29.67 4.00
C ASN A 281 8.48 30.19 3.67
N TRP A 282 8.62 30.70 2.46
CA TRP A 282 9.78 31.46 2.00
C TRP A 282 9.28 32.69 1.28
N GLN A 283 9.72 33.88 1.72
CA GLN A 283 9.26 35.18 1.20
C GLN A 283 7.72 35.29 1.17
N GLY A 284 7.05 34.84 2.24
CA GLY A 284 5.59 34.88 2.38
C GLY A 284 4.81 33.92 1.46
N LYS A 285 5.50 32.97 0.80
CA LYS A 285 4.86 31.98 -0.09
C LYS A 285 5.18 30.57 0.35
N PRO A 286 4.24 29.63 0.26
CA PRO A 286 4.47 28.25 0.62
C PRO A 286 5.46 27.59 -0.36
N MET A 287 6.44 26.88 0.20
CA MET A 287 7.41 26.05 -0.49
C MET A 287 7.37 24.66 0.06
N LYS A 288 7.15 23.65 -0.78
CA LYS A 288 7.19 22.24 -0.40
C LYS A 288 8.63 21.75 -0.41
N ILE A 289 8.99 20.97 0.61
CA ILE A 289 10.29 20.32 0.75
C ILE A 289 10.08 18.83 0.50
N TRP A 290 10.73 18.32 -0.55
CA TRP A 290 10.57 16.94 -1.00
C TRP A 290 11.66 16.01 -0.51
N GLN A 291 12.91 16.53 -0.45
CA GLN A 291 14.04 15.77 0.05
C GLN A 291 14.97 16.67 0.86
N ALA A 292 15.43 16.15 1.98
CA ALA A 292 16.47 16.77 2.80
C ALA A 292 17.19 15.69 3.61
N HIS A 293 18.41 15.99 4.03
CA HIS A 293 19.19 15.16 4.94
C HIS A 293 19.80 16.02 6.06
N PHE A 294 20.12 15.38 7.16
CA PHE A 294 20.78 15.99 8.31
C PHE A 294 22.20 16.46 7.96
N VAL A 295 22.60 17.63 8.46
CA VAL A 295 23.97 18.11 8.45
C VAL A 295 24.36 18.67 9.82
N ALA A 296 25.61 18.45 10.24
CA ALA A 296 26.12 18.87 11.55
C ALA A 296 26.58 20.35 11.50
N GLN A 297 25.62 21.26 11.27
CA GLN A 297 25.83 22.71 11.30
C GLN A 297 24.83 23.35 12.26
N SER A 298 25.10 24.59 12.68
CA SER A 298 24.20 25.35 13.55
C SER A 298 24.19 26.83 13.16
N GLY A 299 23.08 27.49 13.45
CA GLY A 299 22.84 28.90 13.18
C GLY A 299 21.56 29.37 13.88
N ALA A 300 21.05 30.54 13.53
CA ALA A 300 19.76 30.98 14.00
C ALA A 300 18.66 30.11 13.37
N VAL A 301 17.63 29.80 14.13
CA VAL A 301 16.56 28.89 13.68
C VAL A 301 15.88 29.42 12.41
N GLY A 302 15.79 28.57 11.40
CA GLY A 302 15.25 28.91 10.08
C GLY A 302 16.21 29.63 9.14
N GLU A 303 17.41 29.99 9.60
CA GLU A 303 18.41 30.70 8.82
C GLU A 303 19.03 29.82 7.73
N VAL A 304 19.15 30.37 6.53
CA VAL A 304 19.87 29.76 5.42
C VAL A 304 21.37 29.92 5.67
N LEU A 305 22.07 28.83 5.94
CA LEU A 305 23.49 28.77 6.20
C LEU A 305 24.34 28.64 4.90
N ALA A 306 23.76 28.00 3.89
CA ALA A 306 24.36 27.85 2.57
C ALA A 306 23.27 27.67 1.51
N ALA A 307 23.51 28.18 0.30
CA ALA A 307 22.67 27.96 -0.87
C ALA A 307 23.57 27.80 -2.09
N ASN A 308 23.74 26.56 -2.55
CA ASN A 308 24.61 26.22 -3.68
C ASN A 308 24.05 24.99 -4.45
N SER A 309 24.82 24.50 -5.43
CA SER A 309 24.44 23.36 -6.26
C SER A 309 24.15 22.06 -5.46
N ASP A 310 24.76 21.91 -4.29
CA ASP A 310 24.65 20.71 -3.46
C ASP A 310 23.38 20.74 -2.62
N GLY A 311 22.85 21.92 -2.30
CA GLY A 311 21.63 22.10 -1.56
C GLY A 311 21.47 23.46 -0.89
N ILE A 312 20.35 23.62 -0.21
CA ILE A 312 20.08 24.74 0.69
C ILE A 312 20.17 24.20 2.12
N VAL A 313 21.15 24.71 2.87
CA VAL A 313 21.34 24.34 4.29
C VAL A 313 20.58 25.31 5.17
N VAL A 314 19.69 24.78 6.02
CA VAL A 314 18.85 25.58 6.91
C VAL A 314 19.04 25.12 8.35
N ALA A 315 19.32 26.07 9.23
CA ALA A 315 19.48 25.82 10.67
C ALA A 315 18.15 25.44 11.32
N CYS A 316 18.21 24.50 12.24
CA CYS A 316 17.08 23.98 13.01
C CYS A 316 17.29 24.22 14.50
N GLY A 317 16.34 23.86 15.36
CA GLY A 317 16.48 23.98 16.80
C GLY A 317 17.70 23.24 17.37
N ASN A 318 18.11 22.16 16.71
CA ASN A 318 19.38 21.46 16.93
C ASN A 318 19.88 20.87 15.61
N GLY A 319 21.09 21.23 15.18
CA GLY A 319 21.60 20.84 13.87
C GLY A 319 21.03 21.65 12.72
N ALA A 320 21.19 21.15 11.50
CA ALA A 320 20.66 21.76 10.29
C ALA A 320 20.22 20.67 9.30
N ILE A 321 19.40 21.02 8.34
CA ILE A 321 19.08 20.14 7.21
C ILE A 321 19.63 20.71 5.90
N CYS A 322 20.08 19.85 5.00
CA CYS A 322 20.39 20.20 3.63
C CYS A 322 19.22 19.76 2.73
N ILE A 323 18.49 20.71 2.20
CA ILE A 323 17.39 20.50 1.26
C ILE A 323 17.99 20.26 -0.12
N THR A 324 17.62 19.15 -0.78
CA THR A 324 18.11 18.79 -2.13
C THR A 324 17.02 18.88 -3.20
N GLU A 325 15.74 18.68 -2.82
CA GLU A 325 14.61 18.84 -3.71
C GLU A 325 13.47 19.64 -3.06
N LEU A 326 12.89 20.53 -3.83
CA LEU A 326 11.84 21.43 -3.39
C LEU A 326 10.81 21.72 -4.49
N GLN A 327 9.74 22.41 -4.10
CA GLN A 327 8.74 22.91 -5.03
C GLN A 327 8.22 24.26 -4.55
N ALA A 328 8.65 25.33 -5.18
CA ALA A 328 8.15 26.67 -4.91
C ALA A 328 6.69 26.82 -5.42
N SER A 329 5.95 27.74 -4.82
CA SER A 329 4.57 28.04 -5.22
C SER A 329 4.47 28.29 -6.73
N GLY A 330 3.51 27.61 -7.40
CA GLY A 330 3.27 27.72 -8.84
C GLY A 330 4.31 27.00 -9.74
N SER A 331 5.31 26.33 -9.15
CA SER A 331 6.38 25.62 -9.90
C SER A 331 6.14 24.11 -9.87
N LYS A 332 6.94 23.36 -10.62
CA LYS A 332 7.07 21.89 -10.51
C LYS A 332 8.10 21.55 -9.43
N ARG A 333 8.05 20.30 -8.92
CA ARG A 333 9.13 19.69 -8.12
C ARG A 333 10.43 19.74 -8.92
N MET A 334 11.54 20.16 -8.29
CA MET A 334 12.85 20.29 -8.91
C MET A 334 13.98 20.17 -7.88
N THR A 335 15.18 19.87 -8.36
CA THR A 335 16.39 19.92 -7.53
C THR A 335 16.70 21.35 -7.11
N VAL A 336 17.42 21.51 -5.99
CA VAL A 336 17.90 22.85 -5.55
C VAL A 336 18.79 23.49 -6.61
N GLN A 337 19.63 22.71 -7.27
CA GLN A 337 20.46 23.23 -8.39
C GLN A 337 19.61 23.90 -9.48
N ALA A 338 18.53 23.24 -9.91
CA ALA A 338 17.63 23.81 -10.93
C ALA A 338 16.85 25.03 -10.40
N PHE A 339 16.51 25.04 -9.11
CA PHE A 339 15.85 26.16 -8.48
C PHE A 339 16.75 27.40 -8.43
N LEU A 340 18.00 27.25 -7.99
CA LEU A 340 18.99 28.35 -7.88
C LEU A 340 19.50 28.84 -9.23
N ALA A 341 19.40 28.07 -10.30
CA ALA A 341 19.71 28.54 -11.65
C ALA A 341 18.77 29.67 -12.13
N GLY A 342 17.60 29.80 -11.58
CA GLY A 342 16.60 30.79 -11.95
C GLY A 342 16.14 31.71 -10.82
N ARG A 343 16.67 31.54 -9.61
CA ARG A 343 16.27 32.30 -8.42
C ARG A 343 17.44 32.48 -7.47
N GLU A 344 17.60 33.66 -6.96
CA GLU A 344 18.61 33.95 -5.95
C GLU A 344 18.03 33.62 -4.54
N MET A 345 18.86 32.96 -3.74
CA MET A 345 18.64 32.76 -2.31
C MET A 345 19.96 33.03 -1.61
N THR A 346 19.94 33.93 -0.66
CA THR A 346 21.17 34.40 0.01
C THR A 346 21.30 33.80 1.40
N VAL A 347 22.54 33.60 1.82
CA VAL A 347 22.86 33.24 3.22
C VAL A 347 22.33 34.33 4.15
N GLY A 348 21.70 33.92 5.25
CA GLY A 348 21.05 34.82 6.21
C GLY A 348 19.56 35.06 5.96
N GLU A 349 19.00 34.62 4.82
CA GLU A 349 17.53 34.56 4.66
C GLU A 349 16.94 33.59 5.67
N VAL A 350 15.67 33.80 6.03
CA VAL A 350 14.99 32.99 7.05
C VAL A 350 13.73 32.33 6.47
N PHE A 351 13.60 31.06 6.68
CA PHE A 351 12.37 30.29 6.48
C PHE A 351 11.44 30.44 7.70
N GLU A 352 10.12 30.52 7.45
CA GLU A 352 9.07 30.70 8.47
C GLU A 352 8.22 29.43 8.67
#